data_118ee400be1d6aef4a08905c529d531b
#
_entry.id   118ee400be1d6aef4a08905c529d531b
#
_cell.length_a   1.000
_cell.length_b   1.000
_cell.length_c   1.000
_cell.angle_alpha   90.00
_cell.angle_beta   90.00
_cell.angle_gamma   90.00
#
_symmetry.space_group_name_H-M   'P 1'
#
loop_
_entity.id
_entity.type
_entity.pdbx_description
1 polymer ?
#
loop_
_entity_poly.entity_id
_entity_poly.type
_entity_poly.pdbx_seq_one_letter_code
_entity_poly.pdbx_strand_id
1 'polypeptide(L)'
;MKFAKDWVEGGYDLISTEELKKKIDANEDMIIVDTMPASSFAKNHIKGAVNAELPADGVDKVTPEQKDAFLKVLGEDKDKTIVIYCGFVGCARSHVGGVIAKEAGYKNVLRQPGGIIAWTDAGYELEK
;
A
#
# COMPACT_ATOMS: atom_id res chain seq x y z
N MET A 1 -7.88 -14.52 10.89
CA MET A 1 -6.67 -13.69 10.80
C MET A 1 -7.05 -12.24 10.52
N LYS A 2 -6.30 -11.30 11.10
CA LYS A 2 -6.62 -9.88 10.99
C LYS A 2 -6.68 -9.38 9.54
N PHE A 3 -5.68 -9.71 8.73
CA PHE A 3 -5.65 -9.20 7.35
C PHE A 3 -6.78 -9.75 6.49
N ALA A 4 -7.25 -10.97 6.76
CA ALA A 4 -8.39 -11.54 6.03
C ALA A 4 -9.67 -10.78 6.36
N LYS A 5 -9.85 -10.40 7.63
CA LYS A 5 -10.97 -9.55 8.05
C LYS A 5 -10.88 -8.17 7.39
N ASP A 6 -9.68 -7.59 7.38
CA ASP A 6 -9.45 -6.30 6.74
C ASP A 6 -9.78 -6.34 5.26
N TRP A 7 -9.41 -7.43 4.57
CA TRP A 7 -9.73 -7.61 3.16
C TRP A 7 -11.24 -7.58 2.91
N VAL A 8 -12.00 -8.35 3.69
CA VAL A 8 -13.47 -8.36 3.56
C VAL A 8 -14.05 -6.98 3.83
N GLU A 9 -13.59 -6.31 4.87
CA GLU A 9 -14.06 -4.98 5.28
C GLU A 9 -13.70 -3.91 4.26
N GLY A 10 -12.49 -3.97 3.71
CA GLY A 10 -11.98 -2.94 2.79
C GLY A 10 -12.43 -3.10 1.34
N GLY A 11 -12.79 -4.32 0.94
CA GLY A 11 -13.20 -4.58 -0.44
C GLY A 11 -12.06 -4.61 -1.46
N TYR A 12 -10.81 -4.55 -1.01
CA TYR A 12 -9.63 -4.66 -1.87
C TYR A 12 -9.16 -6.11 -1.93
N ASP A 13 -8.27 -6.40 -2.89
CA ASP A 13 -7.66 -7.72 -3.00
C ASP A 13 -6.31 -7.76 -2.27
N LEU A 14 -5.79 -8.98 -2.08
CA LEU A 14 -4.48 -9.19 -1.47
C LEU A 14 -3.47 -9.63 -2.52
N ILE A 15 -2.21 -9.24 -2.32
CA ILE A 15 -1.11 -9.68 -3.16
C ILE A 15 0.03 -10.14 -2.26
N SER A 16 0.64 -11.28 -2.58
CA SER A 16 1.77 -11.77 -1.81
C SER A 16 3.04 -10.98 -2.14
N THR A 17 4.02 -11.06 -1.25
CA THR A 17 5.32 -10.45 -1.47
C THR A 17 5.98 -10.98 -2.76
N GLU A 18 5.88 -12.28 -3.00
CA GLU A 18 6.45 -12.92 -4.19
C GLU A 18 5.77 -12.45 -5.47
N GLU A 19 4.45 -12.35 -5.46
CA GLU A 19 3.68 -11.87 -6.61
C GLU A 19 4.02 -10.43 -6.93
N LEU A 20 4.17 -9.60 -5.90
CA LEU A 20 4.56 -8.20 -6.08
C LEU A 20 5.94 -8.11 -6.72
N LYS A 21 6.89 -8.94 -6.26
CA LYS A 21 8.24 -8.97 -6.83
C LYS A 21 8.21 -9.33 -8.31
N LYS A 22 7.41 -10.32 -8.68
CA LYS A 22 7.25 -10.71 -10.08
C LYS A 22 6.70 -9.57 -10.94
N LYS A 23 5.72 -8.84 -10.43
CA LYS A 23 5.14 -7.71 -11.15
C LYS A 23 6.15 -6.58 -11.35
N ILE A 24 6.95 -6.29 -10.33
CA ILE A 24 8.00 -5.27 -10.41
C ILE A 24 9.06 -5.68 -11.44
N ASP A 25 9.50 -6.94 -11.42
CA ASP A 25 10.51 -7.45 -12.35
C ASP A 25 10.00 -7.45 -13.79
N ALA A 26 8.69 -7.61 -13.98
CA ALA A 26 8.06 -7.56 -15.29
C ALA A 26 7.78 -6.13 -15.77
N ASN A 27 8.11 -5.12 -14.98
CA ASN A 27 7.83 -3.71 -15.27
C ASN A 27 6.34 -3.44 -15.54
N GLU A 28 5.47 -4.09 -14.77
CA GLU A 28 4.03 -3.85 -14.92
C GLU A 28 3.68 -2.42 -14.55
N ASP A 29 2.72 -1.85 -15.27
CA ASP A 29 2.27 -0.49 -15.04
C ASP A 29 1.37 -0.44 -13.81
N MET A 30 1.92 0.00 -12.69
CA MET A 30 1.21 0.05 -11.41
C MET A 30 1.79 1.13 -10.51
N ILE A 31 1.00 1.52 -9.52
CA ILE A 31 1.45 2.47 -8.49
C ILE A 31 1.61 1.69 -7.19
N ILE A 32 2.78 1.78 -6.58
CA ILE A 32 3.08 1.13 -5.30
C ILE A 32 3.14 2.22 -4.24
N VAL A 33 2.32 2.12 -3.21
CA VAL A 33 2.22 3.17 -2.18
C VAL A 33 2.71 2.63 -0.84
N ASP A 34 3.70 3.33 -0.28
CA ASP A 34 4.19 3.10 1.09
C ASP A 34 3.41 4.02 2.02
N THR A 35 2.68 3.44 2.97
CA THR A 35 1.83 4.20 3.88
C THR A 35 2.49 4.51 5.21
N MET A 36 3.78 4.21 5.35
CA MET A 36 4.56 4.51 6.53
C MET A 36 4.89 6.01 6.63
N PRO A 37 5.32 6.48 7.81
CA PRO A 37 5.79 7.87 7.94
C PRO A 37 6.92 8.17 6.95
N ALA A 38 7.01 9.43 6.54
CA ALA A 38 8.03 9.87 5.57
C ALA A 38 9.45 9.54 6.03
N SER A 39 9.72 9.59 7.34
CA SER A 39 11.03 9.23 7.89
C SER A 39 11.38 7.76 7.66
N SER A 40 10.40 6.87 7.74
CA SER A 40 10.60 5.45 7.47
C SER A 40 10.80 5.19 5.98
N PHE A 41 10.03 5.87 5.14
CA PHE A 41 10.17 5.79 3.68
C PHE A 41 11.57 6.24 3.25
N ALA A 42 12.07 7.30 3.85
CA ALA A 42 13.40 7.85 3.51
C ALA A 42 14.53 6.88 3.88
N LYS A 43 14.32 6.03 4.91
CA LYS A 43 15.31 5.01 5.28
C LYS A 43 15.41 3.91 4.25
N ASN A 44 14.27 3.39 3.84
CA ASN A 44 14.17 2.40 2.77
C ASN A 44 12.70 2.19 2.39
N HIS A 45 12.48 1.72 1.19
CA HIS A 45 11.15 1.40 0.68
C HIS A 45 11.26 0.39 -0.46
N ILE A 46 10.15 -0.23 -0.83
CA ILE A 46 10.10 -1.16 -1.94
C ILE A 46 10.37 -0.41 -3.25
N LYS A 47 11.14 -1.02 -4.13
CA LYS A 47 11.53 -0.41 -5.41
C LYS A 47 10.33 0.15 -6.16
N GLY A 48 10.42 1.42 -6.52
CA GLY A 48 9.37 2.11 -7.27
C GLY A 48 8.23 2.65 -6.43
N ALA A 49 8.26 2.47 -5.10
CA ALA A 49 7.19 2.95 -4.24
C ALA A 49 7.21 4.47 -4.08
N VAL A 50 6.03 5.04 -3.92
CA VAL A 50 5.85 6.44 -3.53
C VAL A 50 5.27 6.49 -2.12
N ASN A 51 5.47 7.59 -1.41
CA ASN A 51 5.03 7.71 -0.02
C ASN A 51 3.74 8.50 0.11
N ALA A 52 2.82 7.96 0.90
CA ALA A 52 1.61 8.68 1.32
C ALA A 52 1.26 8.19 2.72
N GLU A 53 1.76 8.88 3.72
CA GLU A 53 1.57 8.49 5.12
C GLU A 53 0.10 8.46 5.50
N LEU A 54 -0.32 7.36 6.13
CA LEU A 54 -1.68 7.18 6.64
C LEU A 54 -1.62 6.76 8.11
N PRO A 55 -2.69 7.03 8.89
CA PRO A 55 -2.69 6.68 10.30
C PRO A 55 -2.82 5.16 10.51
N ALA A 56 -2.21 4.67 11.58
CA ALA A 56 -2.32 3.27 11.98
C ALA A 56 -3.57 2.99 12.83
N ASP A 57 -4.28 4.03 13.23
CA ASP A 57 -5.41 3.93 14.17
C ASP A 57 -6.73 3.59 13.50
N GLY A 58 -6.84 3.76 12.19
CA GLY A 58 -8.05 3.42 11.45
C GLY A 58 -8.45 4.49 10.44
N VAL A 59 -9.44 4.13 9.62
CA VAL A 59 -9.93 5.00 8.53
C VAL A 59 -10.48 6.32 9.06
N ASP A 60 -11.13 6.29 10.21
CA ASP A 60 -11.73 7.46 10.83
C ASP A 60 -10.72 8.46 11.39
N LYS A 61 -9.44 8.08 11.45
CA LYS A 61 -8.36 8.96 11.91
C LYS A 61 -7.64 9.68 10.79
N VAL A 62 -8.03 9.44 9.54
CA VAL A 62 -7.42 10.09 8.37
C VAL A 62 -7.82 11.56 8.35
N THR A 63 -6.83 12.46 8.24
CA THR A 63 -7.12 13.88 8.07
C THR A 63 -7.46 14.17 6.60
N PRO A 64 -8.17 15.28 6.31
CA PRO A 64 -8.42 15.67 4.92
C PRO A 64 -7.13 15.83 4.11
N GLU A 65 -6.08 16.36 4.71
CA GLU A 65 -4.78 16.55 4.07
C GLU A 65 -4.15 15.23 3.70
N GLN A 66 -4.21 14.23 4.60
CA GLN A 66 -3.67 12.90 4.34
C GLN A 66 -4.44 12.22 3.21
N LYS A 67 -5.75 12.31 3.23
CA LYS A 67 -6.60 11.73 2.18
C LYS A 67 -6.31 12.37 0.83
N ASP A 68 -6.23 13.69 0.77
CA ASP A 68 -5.94 14.41 -0.47
C ASP A 68 -4.56 14.04 -1.02
N ALA A 69 -3.55 13.97 -0.16
CA ALA A 69 -2.19 13.59 -0.57
C ALA A 69 -2.17 12.16 -1.10
N PHE A 70 -2.86 11.25 -0.43
CA PHE A 70 -2.94 9.86 -0.87
C PHE A 70 -3.60 9.74 -2.25
N LEU A 71 -4.74 10.38 -2.43
CA LEU A 71 -5.46 10.34 -3.72
C LEU A 71 -4.65 10.99 -4.84
N LYS A 72 -3.90 12.04 -4.51
CA LYS A 72 -3.04 12.73 -5.48
C LYS A 72 -1.95 11.81 -6.03
N VAL A 73 -1.32 10.99 -5.17
CA VAL A 73 -0.29 10.05 -5.64
C VAL A 73 -0.88 8.91 -6.46
N LEU A 74 -2.15 8.57 -6.27
CA LEU A 74 -2.84 7.55 -7.07
C LEU A 74 -3.17 8.04 -8.49
N GLY A 75 -3.35 9.34 -8.67
CA GLY A 75 -3.68 9.92 -9.96
C GLY A 75 -5.15 9.75 -10.35
N GLU A 76 -5.47 10.09 -11.58
CA GLU A 76 -6.85 10.15 -12.06
C GLU A 76 -7.33 8.86 -12.75
N ASP A 77 -6.42 7.97 -13.12
CA ASP A 77 -6.76 6.73 -13.83
C ASP A 77 -7.28 5.68 -12.83
N LYS A 78 -8.59 5.50 -12.78
CA LYS A 78 -9.25 4.57 -11.87
C LYS A 78 -9.05 3.10 -12.25
N ASP A 79 -8.57 2.82 -13.43
CA ASP A 79 -8.28 1.46 -13.89
C ASP A 79 -6.83 1.04 -13.59
N LYS A 80 -6.00 1.98 -13.12
CA LYS A 80 -4.61 1.71 -12.77
C LYS A 80 -4.52 0.72 -11.62
N THR A 81 -3.57 -0.21 -11.69
CA THR A 81 -3.30 -1.13 -10.59
C THR A 81 -2.61 -0.38 -9.45
N ILE A 82 -3.18 -0.45 -8.26
CA ILE A 82 -2.65 0.20 -7.07
C ILE A 82 -2.24 -0.88 -6.07
N VAL A 83 -0.99 -0.85 -5.63
CA VAL A 83 -0.49 -1.76 -4.59
C VAL A 83 -0.14 -0.94 -3.36
N ILE A 84 -0.66 -1.33 -2.21
CA ILE A 84 -0.50 -0.57 -0.96
C ILE A 84 0.14 -1.47 0.08
N TYR A 85 1.17 -0.98 0.75
CA TYR A 85 1.84 -1.73 1.80
C TYR A 85 2.24 -0.81 2.97
N CYS A 86 2.57 -1.42 4.10
CA CYS A 86 3.16 -0.70 5.23
C CYS A 86 4.34 -1.49 5.81
N GLY A 87 4.54 -1.48 7.13
CA GLY A 87 5.76 -2.04 7.71
C GLY A 87 5.76 -3.53 7.93
N PHE A 88 4.62 -4.09 8.37
CA PHE A 88 4.58 -5.47 8.86
C PHE A 88 3.18 -6.03 8.79
N VAL A 89 3.06 -7.36 9.00
CA VAL A 89 1.76 -8.03 9.05
C VAL A 89 0.94 -7.47 10.20
N GLY A 90 -0.31 -7.12 9.93
CA GLY A 90 -1.21 -6.57 10.94
C GLY A 90 -1.16 -5.05 11.05
N CYS A 91 -0.28 -4.38 10.31
CA CYS A 91 -0.26 -2.93 10.26
C CYS A 91 -1.50 -2.42 9.54
N ALA A 92 -2.24 -1.51 10.18
CA ALA A 92 -3.52 -1.02 9.65
C ALA A 92 -3.37 0.08 8.60
N ARG A 93 -2.18 0.67 8.44
CA ARG A 93 -1.99 1.78 7.49
C ARG A 93 -2.34 1.39 6.06
N SER A 94 -1.92 0.21 5.61
CA SER A 94 -2.24 -0.27 4.27
C SER A 94 -3.71 -0.63 4.12
N HIS A 95 -4.35 -1.10 5.18
CA HIS A 95 -5.80 -1.30 5.18
C HIS A 95 -6.53 0.03 4.96
N VAL A 96 -6.13 1.06 5.70
CA VAL A 96 -6.71 2.40 5.55
C VAL A 96 -6.57 2.87 4.11
N GLY A 97 -5.40 2.70 3.51
CA GLY A 97 -5.16 3.07 2.12
C GLY A 97 -6.07 2.31 1.16
N GLY A 98 -6.23 1.00 1.37
CA GLY A 98 -7.11 0.18 0.55
C GLY A 98 -8.55 0.65 0.59
N VAL A 99 -9.05 0.96 1.77
CA VAL A 99 -10.42 1.47 1.95
C VAL A 99 -10.60 2.80 1.21
N ILE A 100 -9.67 3.74 1.41
CA ILE A 100 -9.76 5.06 0.76
C ILE A 100 -9.74 4.92 -0.76
N ALA A 101 -8.85 4.08 -1.30
CA ALA A 101 -8.76 3.88 -2.75
C ALA A 101 -10.04 3.27 -3.31
N LYS A 102 -10.61 2.28 -2.65
CA LYS A 102 -11.87 1.67 -3.10
C LYS A 102 -13.03 2.64 -3.04
N GLU A 103 -13.13 3.43 -1.97
CA GLU A 103 -14.16 4.46 -1.84
C GLU A 103 -14.04 5.54 -2.92
N ALA A 104 -12.83 5.83 -3.35
CA ALA A 104 -12.57 6.81 -4.41
C ALA A 104 -12.87 6.29 -5.81
N GLY A 105 -13.20 5.00 -5.94
CA GLY A 105 -13.59 4.41 -7.22
C GLY A 105 -12.50 3.67 -7.96
N TYR A 106 -11.33 3.47 -7.37
CA TYR A 106 -10.26 2.67 -7.98
C TYR A 106 -10.66 1.20 -8.00
N LYS A 107 -10.51 0.56 -9.17
CA LYS A 107 -11.02 -0.81 -9.38
C LYS A 107 -10.02 -1.89 -9.02
N ASN A 108 -8.71 -1.62 -9.20
CA ASN A 108 -7.66 -2.62 -9.07
C ASN A 108 -6.77 -2.28 -7.87
N VAL A 109 -7.29 -2.43 -6.66
CA VAL A 109 -6.57 -2.14 -5.42
C VAL A 109 -6.11 -3.44 -4.78
N LEU A 110 -4.79 -3.54 -4.57
CA LEU A 110 -4.15 -4.70 -3.96
C LEU A 110 -3.43 -4.25 -2.69
N ARG A 111 -3.51 -5.06 -1.65
CA ARG A 111 -2.77 -4.85 -0.41
C ARG A 111 -1.73 -5.94 -0.25
N GLN A 112 -0.50 -5.56 0.05
CA GLN A 112 0.55 -6.52 0.39
C GLN A 112 0.64 -6.56 1.92
N PRO A 113 0.03 -7.58 2.56
CA PRO A 113 -0.15 -7.55 4.02
C PRO A 113 1.14 -7.73 4.82
N GLY A 114 2.16 -8.35 4.23
CA GLY A 114 3.45 -8.54 4.91
C GLY A 114 4.29 -7.28 5.04
N GLY A 115 4.04 -6.28 4.23
CA GLY A 115 4.74 -5.01 4.28
C GLY A 115 6.22 -5.10 3.93
N ILE A 116 6.96 -4.06 4.31
CA ILE A 116 8.39 -3.99 4.00
C ILE A 116 9.21 -5.06 4.73
N ILE A 117 8.75 -5.51 5.91
CA ILE A 117 9.44 -6.57 6.64
C ILE A 117 9.42 -7.88 5.85
N ALA A 118 8.28 -8.26 5.28
CA ALA A 118 8.20 -9.45 4.46
C ALA A 118 9.08 -9.35 3.21
N TRP A 119 9.13 -8.16 2.60
CA TRP A 119 9.99 -7.89 1.45
C TRP A 119 11.46 -8.07 1.80
N THR A 120 11.89 -7.50 2.94
CA THR A 120 13.27 -7.60 3.43
C THR A 120 13.64 -9.05 3.79
N ASP A 121 12.73 -9.75 4.48
CA ASP A 121 12.96 -11.15 4.89
C ASP A 121 13.09 -12.08 3.68
N ALA A 122 12.44 -11.74 2.57
CA ALA A 122 12.56 -12.51 1.33
C ALA A 122 13.88 -12.23 0.61
N GLY A 123 14.68 -11.26 1.07
CA GLY A 123 15.97 -10.93 0.50
C GLY A 123 15.89 -10.03 -0.73
N TYR A 124 14.79 -9.36 -0.95
CA TYR A 124 14.60 -8.49 -2.11
C TYR A 124 15.19 -7.10 -1.85
N GLU A 125 15.57 -6.42 -2.93
CA GLU A 125 16.23 -5.11 -2.84
C GLU A 125 15.28 -4.00 -2.42
N LEU A 126 15.81 -3.06 -1.62
CA LEU A 126 15.10 -1.86 -1.18
C LEU A 126 15.75 -0.64 -1.82
N GLU A 127 14.96 0.42 -1.99
CA GLU A 127 15.45 1.75 -2.39
C GLU A 127 15.52 2.67 -1.18
N LYS A 128 16.31 3.69 -1.28
CA LYS A 128 16.45 4.72 -0.24
C LYS A 128 16.12 6.09 -0.79
#